data_668377fbab6556dc4c1f91e3e089c367
#
_entry.id   668377fbab6556dc4c1f91e3e089c367
#
_cell.length_a   1.000
_cell.length_b   1.000
_cell.length_c   1.000
_cell.angle_alpha   90.00
_cell.angle_beta   90.00
_cell.angle_gamma   90.00
#
_symmetry.space_group_name_H-M   'P 1'
#
loop_
_entity.id
_entity.type
_entity.pdbx_description
1 polymer ?
#
loop_
_entity_poly.entity_id
_entity_poly.type
_entity_poly.pdbx_seq_one_letter_code
_entity_poly.pdbx_strand_id
1 'polypeptide(L)'
;NAHLDYTLPIGLNLGADFTYYKDNIEQDLTSELLGNKLDFITTSGQRINRSKFFAREEHKLGKKAMVNYGMVYTHIIDHSHQEYVPTGNTSAEQLPSPLSSRRTENILNIYGGGSVNLSDKLSAELSLAAEHSKTALWNEWDFYPTLSATYMPQSGRMWQLSFTTDKKYPDFWAMQNVTSYYGGNYEQIVGNPALKPSKEYNLSLVHVLQNKYIFRGWFTHTKDYFSQTMFQAREQLVEIAKFDNFDFRQEAGIMLSSPWKP
;
A
#
# COMPACT_ATOMS: atom_id res chain seq x y z
N ASN A 1 -3.32 -18.89 -7.52
CA ASN A 1 -2.00 -18.28 -7.68
C ASN A 1 -1.07 -19.25 -8.38
N ALA A 2 -0.24 -18.76 -9.31
CA ALA A 2 0.86 -19.51 -9.93
C ALA A 2 2.14 -18.68 -9.85
N HIS A 3 3.26 -19.36 -9.59
CA HIS A 3 4.59 -18.75 -9.50
C HIS A 3 5.56 -19.57 -10.34
N LEU A 4 6.37 -18.88 -11.14
CA LEU A 4 7.46 -19.43 -11.93
C LEU A 4 8.74 -18.66 -11.59
N ASP A 5 9.82 -19.37 -11.38
CA ASP A 5 11.14 -18.78 -11.08
C ASP A 5 12.21 -19.64 -11.76
N TYR A 6 13.13 -19.00 -12.48
CA TYR A 6 14.23 -19.67 -13.17
C TYR A 6 15.51 -18.84 -13.12
N THR A 7 16.56 -19.43 -12.63
CA THR A 7 17.88 -18.81 -12.61
C THR A 7 18.72 -19.30 -13.76
N LEU A 8 19.12 -18.40 -14.63
CA LEU A 8 20.01 -18.67 -15.75
C LEU A 8 21.44 -18.99 -15.25
N PRO A 9 22.25 -19.74 -16.00
CA PRO A 9 23.65 -20.05 -15.62
C PRO A 9 24.53 -18.81 -15.41
N ILE A 10 24.16 -17.66 -15.99
CA ILE A 10 24.85 -16.38 -15.83
C ILE A 10 24.51 -15.67 -14.52
N GLY A 11 23.58 -16.20 -13.70
CA GLY A 11 23.14 -15.60 -12.43
C GLY A 11 21.86 -14.79 -12.53
N LEU A 12 21.37 -14.48 -13.74
CA LEU A 12 20.13 -13.75 -13.93
C LEU A 12 18.93 -14.61 -13.52
N ASN A 13 18.13 -14.11 -12.58
CA ASN A 13 16.89 -14.72 -12.13
C ASN A 13 15.71 -14.07 -12.84
N LEU A 14 14.89 -14.88 -13.51
CA LEU A 14 13.68 -14.50 -14.21
C LEU A 14 12.48 -15.17 -13.55
N GLY A 15 11.38 -14.44 -13.40
CA GLY A 15 10.19 -15.07 -12.84
C GLY A 15 8.90 -14.37 -13.24
N ALA A 16 7.80 -15.05 -12.94
CA ALA A 16 6.45 -14.58 -13.17
C ALA A 16 5.52 -15.03 -12.06
N ASP A 17 4.66 -14.12 -11.63
CA ASP A 17 3.57 -14.37 -10.67
C ASP A 17 2.23 -14.08 -11.34
N PHE A 18 1.29 -14.99 -11.20
CA PHE A 18 -0.09 -14.81 -11.65
C PHE A 18 -1.03 -15.01 -10.47
N THR A 19 -1.85 -13.99 -10.20
CA THR A 19 -2.85 -14.01 -9.14
C THR A 19 -4.23 -13.74 -9.72
N TYR A 20 -5.17 -14.61 -9.37
CA TYR A 20 -6.57 -14.41 -9.63
C TYR A 20 -7.32 -14.37 -8.31
N TYR A 21 -8.11 -13.32 -8.11
CA TYR A 21 -9.00 -13.16 -6.98
C TYR A 21 -10.41 -12.88 -7.48
N LYS A 22 -11.40 -13.49 -6.85
CA LYS A 22 -12.81 -13.24 -7.07
C LYS A 22 -13.54 -13.28 -5.74
N ASP A 23 -14.34 -12.27 -5.51
CA ASP A 23 -15.23 -12.18 -4.35
C ASP A 23 -16.63 -11.77 -4.80
N ASN A 24 -17.65 -12.27 -4.11
CA ASN A 24 -19.05 -11.86 -4.27
C ASN A 24 -19.66 -11.77 -2.87
N ILE A 25 -20.30 -10.66 -2.60
CA ILE A 25 -20.95 -10.36 -1.32
C ILE A 25 -22.41 -10.07 -1.62
N GLU A 26 -23.31 -10.72 -0.90
CA GLU A 26 -24.73 -10.42 -0.89
C GLU A 26 -25.12 -9.92 0.50
N GLN A 27 -25.85 -8.82 0.55
CA GLN A 27 -26.37 -8.23 1.79
C GLN A 27 -27.86 -8.01 1.65
N ASP A 28 -28.63 -8.55 2.58
CA ASP A 28 -30.05 -8.28 2.75
C ASP A 28 -30.22 -7.14 3.76
N LEU A 29 -30.86 -6.07 3.35
CA LEU A 29 -30.92 -4.81 4.08
C LEU A 29 -32.35 -4.39 4.28
N THR A 30 -32.69 -4.16 5.55
CA THR A 30 -33.92 -3.49 5.97
C THR A 30 -33.53 -2.19 6.67
N SER A 31 -34.01 -1.06 6.17
CA SER A 31 -33.82 0.26 6.76
C SER A 31 -35.16 0.89 7.04
N GLU A 32 -35.33 1.41 8.25
CA GLU A 32 -36.51 2.22 8.61
C GLU A 32 -36.02 3.56 9.15
N LEU A 33 -36.21 4.63 8.35
CA LEU A 33 -35.77 5.96 8.69
C LEU A 33 -36.93 6.93 8.58
N LEU A 34 -37.29 7.59 9.70
CA LEU A 34 -38.37 8.58 9.76
C LEU A 34 -39.71 8.08 9.17
N GLY A 35 -40.03 6.81 9.37
CA GLY A 35 -41.24 6.18 8.84
C GLY A 35 -41.12 5.68 7.39
N ASN A 36 -40.00 5.93 6.71
CA ASN A 36 -39.72 5.37 5.39
C ASN A 36 -38.98 4.04 5.55
N LYS A 37 -39.60 2.99 5.08
CA LYS A 37 -39.01 1.65 5.09
C LYS A 37 -38.45 1.33 3.72
N LEU A 38 -37.17 0.90 3.68
CA LEU A 38 -36.50 0.41 2.49
C LEU A 38 -36.01 -1.02 2.76
N ASP A 39 -36.49 -1.94 1.95
CA ASP A 39 -36.08 -3.33 1.96
C ASP A 39 -35.42 -3.66 0.62
N PHE A 40 -34.16 -4.09 0.60
CA PHE A 40 -33.46 -4.41 -0.64
C PHE A 40 -32.28 -5.36 -0.41
N ILE A 41 -31.91 -6.06 -1.46
CA ILE A 41 -30.71 -6.89 -1.49
C ILE A 41 -29.65 -6.18 -2.33
N THR A 42 -28.42 -6.09 -1.82
CA THR A 42 -27.26 -5.69 -2.62
C THR A 42 -26.44 -6.90 -2.98
N THR A 43 -26.06 -7.00 -4.25
CA THR A 43 -25.07 -7.98 -4.71
C THR A 43 -23.86 -7.21 -5.23
N SER A 44 -22.73 -7.36 -4.58
CA SER A 44 -21.46 -6.75 -5.01
C SER A 44 -20.42 -7.81 -5.33
N GLY A 45 -19.60 -7.56 -6.32
CA GLY A 45 -18.55 -8.49 -6.71
C GLY A 45 -17.29 -7.78 -7.18
N GLN A 46 -16.15 -8.43 -6.92
CA GLN A 46 -14.85 -7.98 -7.40
C GLN A 46 -14.12 -9.15 -8.06
N ARG A 47 -13.43 -8.84 -9.15
CA ARG A 47 -12.52 -9.77 -9.82
C ARG A 47 -11.21 -9.08 -10.15
N ILE A 48 -10.10 -9.60 -9.61
CA ILE A 48 -8.76 -9.06 -9.83
C ILE A 48 -7.91 -10.10 -10.53
N ASN A 49 -7.29 -9.69 -11.65
CA ASN A 49 -6.24 -10.44 -12.33
C ASN A 49 -4.96 -9.62 -12.20
N ARG A 50 -3.91 -10.22 -11.63
CA ARG A 50 -2.60 -9.61 -11.51
C ARG A 50 -1.55 -10.52 -12.14
N SER A 51 -0.80 -9.98 -13.09
CA SER A 51 0.37 -10.62 -13.70
C SER A 51 1.60 -9.78 -13.34
N LYS A 52 2.64 -10.42 -12.85
CA LYS A 52 3.89 -9.77 -12.48
C LYS A 52 5.04 -10.54 -13.12
N PHE A 53 5.93 -9.85 -13.80
CA PHE A 53 7.15 -10.39 -14.41
C PHE A 53 8.33 -9.67 -13.80
N PHE A 54 9.39 -10.41 -13.51
CA PHE A 54 10.60 -9.81 -12.94
C PHE A 54 11.86 -10.42 -13.52
N ALA A 55 12.91 -9.59 -13.55
CA ALA A 55 14.29 -9.99 -13.83
C ALA A 55 15.18 -9.31 -12.78
N ARG A 56 16.04 -10.08 -12.13
CA ARG A 56 16.92 -9.57 -11.09
C ARG A 56 18.26 -10.28 -11.11
N GLU A 57 19.28 -9.55 -10.74
CA GLU A 57 20.63 -10.07 -10.65
C GLU A 57 21.38 -9.44 -9.47
N GLU A 58 22.34 -10.18 -8.92
CA GLU A 58 23.19 -9.77 -7.81
C GLU A 58 24.63 -10.18 -8.10
N HIS A 59 25.57 -9.27 -7.93
CA HIS A 59 27.00 -9.50 -8.10
C HIS A 59 27.78 -9.12 -6.87
N LYS A 60 28.66 -10.01 -6.45
CA LYS A 60 29.69 -9.72 -5.44
C LYS A 60 30.88 -9.08 -6.10
N LEU A 61 31.23 -7.88 -5.70
CA LEU A 61 32.42 -7.15 -6.13
C LEU A 61 33.55 -7.33 -5.11
N GLY A 62 34.27 -8.42 -5.25
CA GLY A 62 35.29 -8.82 -4.29
C GLY A 62 34.70 -9.25 -2.95
N LYS A 63 35.42 -8.94 -1.84
CA LYS A 63 34.98 -9.33 -0.48
C LYS A 63 34.20 -8.25 0.27
N LYS A 64 34.17 -7.03 -0.25
CA LYS A 64 33.70 -5.87 0.50
C LYS A 64 32.48 -5.18 -0.10
N ALA A 65 32.10 -5.50 -1.33
CA ALA A 65 31.00 -4.84 -2.00
C ALA A 65 30.08 -5.83 -2.71
N MET A 66 28.82 -5.45 -2.83
CA MET A 66 27.78 -6.17 -3.56
C MET A 66 26.95 -5.17 -4.34
N VAL A 67 26.52 -5.54 -5.53
CA VAL A 67 25.63 -4.73 -6.37
C VAL A 67 24.44 -5.61 -6.78
N ASN A 68 23.27 -5.07 -6.72
CA ASN A 68 22.03 -5.71 -7.19
C ASN A 68 21.28 -4.76 -8.12
N TYR A 69 20.57 -5.32 -9.08
CA TYR A 69 19.72 -4.57 -9.98
C TYR A 69 18.63 -5.47 -10.56
N GLY A 70 17.57 -4.84 -11.02
CA GLY A 70 16.49 -5.60 -11.61
C GLY A 70 15.38 -4.71 -12.12
N MET A 71 14.38 -5.38 -12.68
CA MET A 71 13.15 -4.76 -13.13
C MET A 71 11.96 -5.65 -12.77
N VAL A 72 10.83 -5.01 -12.53
CA VAL A 72 9.55 -5.66 -12.26
C VAL A 72 8.48 -4.96 -13.09
N TYR A 73 7.72 -5.73 -13.87
CA TYR A 73 6.53 -5.23 -14.53
C TYR A 73 5.30 -5.91 -13.95
N THR A 74 4.33 -5.12 -13.54
CA THR A 74 3.06 -5.60 -12.99
C THR A 74 1.90 -5.06 -13.81
N HIS A 75 1.01 -5.95 -14.23
CA HIS A 75 -0.24 -5.62 -14.91
C HIS A 75 -1.40 -6.09 -14.05
N ILE A 76 -2.34 -5.18 -13.75
CA ILE A 76 -3.51 -5.46 -12.92
C ILE A 76 -4.76 -5.06 -13.69
N ILE A 77 -5.75 -5.95 -13.71
CA ILE A 77 -7.09 -5.67 -14.17
C ILE A 77 -8.03 -5.98 -13.00
N ASP A 78 -8.75 -4.95 -12.56
CA ASP A 78 -9.77 -5.03 -11.52
C ASP A 78 -11.14 -4.69 -12.12
N HIS A 79 -12.12 -5.55 -11.87
CA HIS A 79 -13.52 -5.35 -12.21
C HIS A 79 -14.33 -5.42 -10.93
N SER A 80 -15.09 -4.37 -10.63
CA SER A 80 -16.06 -4.37 -9.56
C SER A 80 -17.46 -4.01 -10.08
N HIS A 81 -18.47 -4.55 -9.46
CA HIS A 81 -19.87 -4.23 -9.75
C HIS A 81 -20.71 -4.29 -8.47
N GLN A 82 -21.79 -3.56 -8.45
CA GLN A 82 -22.82 -3.63 -7.41
C GLN A 82 -24.18 -3.43 -8.03
N GLU A 83 -25.10 -4.29 -7.69
CA GLU A 83 -26.49 -4.25 -8.09
C GLU A 83 -27.41 -4.14 -6.87
N TYR A 84 -28.58 -3.59 -7.06
CA TYR A 84 -29.57 -3.39 -6.02
C TYR A 84 -30.89 -4.00 -6.49
N VAL A 85 -31.45 -4.91 -5.70
CA VAL A 85 -32.71 -5.59 -5.97
C VAL A 85 -33.71 -5.16 -4.90
N PRO A 86 -34.79 -4.41 -5.25
CA PRO A 86 -35.81 -4.02 -4.27
C PRO A 86 -36.53 -5.27 -3.76
N THR A 87 -36.85 -5.27 -2.46
CA THR A 87 -37.68 -6.28 -1.81
C THR A 87 -38.83 -5.63 -1.04
N GLY A 88 -39.77 -6.42 -0.56
CA GLY A 88 -40.92 -5.92 0.17
C GLY A 88 -41.73 -4.89 -0.64
N ASN A 89 -41.93 -3.71 -0.06
CA ASN A 89 -42.69 -2.61 -0.68
C ASN A 89 -41.77 -1.53 -1.30
N THR A 90 -40.47 -1.77 -1.39
CA THR A 90 -39.52 -0.83 -1.97
C THR A 90 -39.60 -0.84 -3.49
N SER A 91 -39.62 0.31 -4.11
CA SER A 91 -39.51 0.43 -5.58
C SER A 91 -38.09 0.62 -6.03
N ALA A 92 -37.75 0.22 -7.27
CA ALA A 92 -36.41 0.39 -7.84
C ALA A 92 -35.99 1.87 -7.92
N GLU A 93 -36.93 2.81 -8.02
CA GLU A 93 -36.67 4.25 -8.10
C GLU A 93 -36.16 4.84 -6.76
N GLN A 94 -36.37 4.12 -5.66
CA GLN A 94 -35.91 4.52 -4.32
C GLN A 94 -34.49 4.05 -4.03
N LEU A 95 -33.94 3.19 -4.88
CA LEU A 95 -32.61 2.59 -4.72
C LEU A 95 -31.55 3.33 -5.55
N PRO A 96 -30.28 3.27 -5.15
CA PRO A 96 -29.18 3.78 -5.96
C PRO A 96 -29.09 3.06 -7.31
N SER A 97 -28.55 3.76 -8.30
CA SER A 97 -28.24 3.13 -9.60
C SER A 97 -27.16 2.07 -9.45
N PRO A 98 -27.20 0.99 -10.23
CA PRO A 98 -26.14 0.00 -10.25
C PRO A 98 -24.78 0.63 -10.54
N LEU A 99 -23.75 0.16 -9.84
CA LEU A 99 -22.37 0.61 -9.99
C LEU A 99 -21.54 -0.43 -10.72
N SER A 100 -20.67 0.01 -11.62
CA SER A 100 -19.70 -0.85 -12.27
C SER A 100 -18.43 -0.07 -12.55
N SER A 101 -17.29 -0.73 -12.35
CA SER A 101 -15.98 -0.13 -12.60
C SER A 101 -15.02 -1.15 -13.18
N ARG A 102 -14.20 -0.69 -14.13
CA ARG A 102 -13.04 -1.42 -14.62
C ARG A 102 -11.81 -0.55 -14.46
N ARG A 103 -10.83 -1.06 -13.72
CA ARG A 103 -9.54 -0.41 -13.51
C ARG A 103 -8.44 -1.26 -14.11
N THR A 104 -7.55 -0.62 -14.85
CA THR A 104 -6.34 -1.25 -15.37
C THR A 104 -5.13 -0.46 -14.90
N GLU A 105 -4.14 -1.17 -14.36
CA GLU A 105 -2.88 -0.58 -13.92
C GLU A 105 -1.71 -1.27 -14.59
N ASN A 106 -0.74 -0.46 -15.01
CA ASN A 106 0.55 -0.93 -15.50
C ASN A 106 1.62 -0.25 -14.65
N ILE A 107 2.46 -1.06 -14.01
CA ILE A 107 3.52 -0.60 -13.12
C ILE A 107 4.84 -1.21 -13.60
N LEU A 108 5.77 -0.35 -14.00
CA LEU A 108 7.14 -0.73 -14.31
C LEU A 108 8.05 -0.18 -13.20
N ASN A 109 8.76 -1.05 -12.52
CA ASN A 109 9.75 -0.69 -11.51
C ASN A 109 11.12 -1.16 -11.98
N ILE A 110 12.09 -0.24 -12.01
CA ILE A 110 13.50 -0.51 -12.33
C ILE A 110 14.31 -0.06 -11.13
N TYR A 111 15.18 -0.92 -10.63
CA TYR A 111 15.96 -0.61 -9.46
C TYR A 111 17.42 -1.04 -9.60
N GLY A 112 18.27 -0.36 -8.87
CA GLY A 112 19.68 -0.72 -8.70
C GLY A 112 20.16 -0.26 -7.34
N GLY A 113 21.06 -1.04 -6.76
CA GLY A 113 21.62 -0.73 -5.45
C GLY A 113 22.91 -1.43 -5.20
N GLY A 114 23.54 -1.11 -4.09
CA GLY A 114 24.73 -1.78 -3.65
C GLY A 114 25.05 -1.52 -2.20
N SER A 115 25.81 -2.43 -1.62
CA SER A 115 26.35 -2.31 -0.28
C SER A 115 27.88 -2.40 -0.31
N VAL A 116 28.53 -1.69 0.59
CA VAL A 116 29.98 -1.66 0.71
C VAL A 116 30.43 -1.59 2.17
N ASN A 117 31.40 -2.42 2.52
CA ASN A 117 32.14 -2.30 3.77
C ASN A 117 33.34 -1.38 3.55
N LEU A 118 33.20 -0.10 3.87
CA LEU A 118 34.25 0.91 3.73
C LEU A 118 35.43 0.64 4.68
N SER A 119 35.14 0.08 5.85
CA SER A 119 36.12 -0.42 6.82
C SER A 119 35.51 -1.53 7.67
N ASP A 120 36.26 -2.13 8.57
CA ASP A 120 35.72 -3.11 9.54
C ASP A 120 34.72 -2.51 10.51
N LYS A 121 34.57 -1.18 10.53
CA LYS A 121 33.70 -0.44 11.44
C LYS A 121 32.58 0.32 10.72
N LEU A 122 32.67 0.49 9.42
CA LEU A 122 31.74 1.33 8.65
C LEU A 122 31.26 0.57 7.41
N SER A 123 29.95 0.38 7.33
CA SER A 123 29.25 -0.11 6.15
C SER A 123 28.25 0.91 5.64
N ALA A 124 28.02 0.92 4.35
CA ALA A 124 27.01 1.74 3.70
C ALA A 124 26.24 0.94 2.64
N GLU A 125 24.98 1.28 2.47
CA GLU A 125 24.09 0.73 1.46
C GLU A 125 23.35 1.87 0.79
N LEU A 126 23.25 1.82 -0.53
CA LEU A 126 22.49 2.78 -1.34
C LEU A 126 21.67 2.00 -2.36
N SER A 127 20.42 2.35 -2.51
CA SER A 127 19.59 1.88 -3.62
C SER A 127 18.73 3.00 -4.19
N LEU A 128 18.36 2.85 -5.44
CA LEU A 128 17.42 3.72 -6.14
C LEU A 128 16.48 2.85 -6.95
N ALA A 129 15.18 3.04 -6.74
CA ALA A 129 14.16 2.50 -7.63
C ALA A 129 13.46 3.66 -8.37
N ALA A 130 13.20 3.44 -9.66
CA ALA A 130 12.38 4.29 -10.49
C ALA A 130 11.12 3.50 -10.87
N GLU A 131 9.96 4.02 -10.57
CA GLU A 131 8.68 3.38 -10.86
C GLU A 131 7.85 4.25 -11.79
N HIS A 132 7.42 3.67 -12.91
CA HIS A 132 6.42 4.24 -13.78
C HIS A 132 5.08 3.58 -13.52
N SER A 133 4.09 4.34 -13.07
CA SER A 133 2.74 3.85 -12.86
C SER A 133 1.75 4.53 -13.80
N LYS A 134 0.95 3.71 -14.49
CA LYS A 134 -0.05 4.16 -15.45
C LYS A 134 -1.41 3.53 -15.16
N THR A 135 -2.39 4.39 -14.96
CA THR A 135 -3.82 4.04 -14.87
C THR A 135 -4.62 4.93 -15.81
N ALA A 136 -5.94 4.89 -15.75
CA ALA A 136 -6.81 5.86 -16.45
C ALA A 136 -6.73 7.27 -15.84
N LEU A 137 -6.30 7.40 -14.56
CA LEU A 137 -6.33 8.66 -13.80
C LEU A 137 -4.96 9.33 -13.69
N TRP A 138 -3.86 8.58 -13.79
CA TRP A 138 -2.50 9.12 -13.72
C TRP A 138 -1.53 8.33 -14.58
N ASN A 139 -0.46 9.00 -14.96
CA ASN A 139 0.65 8.45 -15.76
C ASN A 139 1.92 9.18 -15.32
N GLU A 140 2.63 8.65 -14.33
CA GLU A 140 3.72 9.35 -13.65
C GLU A 140 4.90 8.45 -13.31
N TRP A 141 6.08 9.08 -13.19
CA TRP A 141 7.30 8.48 -12.68
C TRP A 141 7.53 8.90 -11.23
N ASP A 142 7.91 7.95 -10.41
CA ASP A 142 8.31 8.14 -9.03
C ASP A 142 9.68 7.56 -8.76
N PHE A 143 10.41 8.16 -7.83
CA PHE A 143 11.76 7.74 -7.45
C PHE A 143 11.81 7.41 -5.96
N TYR A 144 12.43 6.28 -5.64
CA TYR A 144 12.52 5.72 -4.30
C TYR A 144 13.98 5.49 -3.90
N PRO A 145 14.72 6.54 -3.49
CA PRO A 145 16.06 6.40 -2.96
C PRO A 145 16.03 5.78 -1.56
N THR A 146 16.99 4.93 -1.26
CA THR A 146 17.24 4.37 0.06
C THR A 146 18.72 4.46 0.38
N LEU A 147 19.04 4.96 1.55
CA LEU A 147 20.42 5.07 2.06
C LEU A 147 20.47 4.52 3.47
N SER A 148 21.46 3.69 3.78
CA SER A 148 21.76 3.26 5.13
C SER A 148 23.26 3.33 5.37
N ALA A 149 23.68 3.81 6.54
CA ALA A 149 25.06 3.81 6.99
C ALA A 149 25.11 3.30 8.43
N THR A 150 25.95 2.31 8.67
CA THR A 150 26.14 1.70 9.98
C THR A 150 27.59 1.85 10.41
N TYR A 151 27.82 2.47 11.57
CA TYR A 151 29.13 2.66 12.17
C TYR A 151 29.22 1.97 13.54
N MET A 152 30.15 1.03 13.66
CA MET A 152 30.43 0.25 14.87
C MET A 152 31.87 0.51 15.33
N PRO A 153 32.11 1.60 16.10
CA PRO A 153 33.48 1.98 16.51
C PRO A 153 34.14 0.94 17.41
N GLN A 154 33.36 0.24 18.22
CA GLN A 154 33.79 -0.82 19.12
C GLN A 154 32.62 -1.75 19.46
N SER A 155 32.91 -2.90 20.04
CA SER A 155 31.89 -3.84 20.51
C SER A 155 30.91 -3.16 21.46
N GLY A 156 29.61 -3.39 21.24
CA GLY A 156 28.53 -2.82 22.03
C GLY A 156 28.16 -1.36 21.71
N ARG A 157 28.79 -0.73 20.72
CA ARG A 157 28.40 0.60 20.22
C ARG A 157 28.08 0.54 18.73
N MET A 158 26.90 1.06 18.37
CA MET A 158 26.45 1.15 16.98
C MET A 158 25.74 2.48 16.76
N TRP A 159 26.02 3.09 15.62
CA TRP A 159 25.26 4.18 15.05
C TRP A 159 24.71 3.72 13.70
N GLN A 160 23.45 3.92 13.46
CA GLN A 160 22.83 3.65 12.18
C GLN A 160 21.99 4.84 11.77
N LEU A 161 22.34 5.44 10.64
CA LEU A 161 21.53 6.44 9.96
C LEU A 161 20.87 5.77 8.77
N SER A 162 19.56 5.93 8.61
CA SER A 162 18.85 5.42 7.45
C SER A 162 17.86 6.45 6.92
N PHE A 163 17.83 6.55 5.60
CA PHE A 163 16.79 7.23 4.85
C PHE A 163 16.14 6.21 3.92
N THR A 164 14.85 5.99 4.07
CA THR A 164 14.09 5.03 3.27
C THR A 164 12.91 5.71 2.63
N THR A 165 12.59 5.26 1.43
CA THR A 165 11.37 5.67 0.74
C THR A 165 10.55 4.43 0.40
N ASP A 166 9.22 4.54 0.52
CA ASP A 166 8.30 3.45 0.25
C ASP A 166 7.02 3.99 -0.40
N LYS A 167 6.30 3.11 -1.10
CA LYS A 167 4.99 3.40 -1.68
C LYS A 167 3.96 2.48 -1.07
N LYS A 168 2.91 3.06 -0.51
CA LYS A 168 1.80 2.36 0.11
C LYS A 168 0.58 2.42 -0.81
N TYR A 169 0.16 1.28 -1.29
CA TYR A 169 -1.04 1.18 -2.10
C TYR A 169 -2.28 1.07 -1.22
N PRO A 170 -3.37 1.76 -1.57
CA PRO A 170 -4.66 1.51 -0.94
C PRO A 170 -5.12 0.08 -1.23
N ASP A 171 -5.88 -0.48 -0.30
CA ASP A 171 -6.52 -1.77 -0.51
C ASP A 171 -7.51 -1.72 -1.68
N PHE A 172 -7.63 -2.81 -2.43
CA PHE A 172 -8.50 -2.87 -3.60
C PHE A 172 -9.95 -2.55 -3.26
N TRP A 173 -10.44 -3.00 -2.10
CA TRP A 173 -11.81 -2.71 -1.67
C TRP A 173 -12.06 -1.21 -1.42
N ALA A 174 -11.04 -0.47 -0.94
CA ALA A 174 -11.14 0.97 -0.74
C ALA A 174 -11.21 1.76 -2.07
N MET A 175 -10.77 1.14 -3.17
CA MET A 175 -10.76 1.72 -4.51
C MET A 175 -11.89 1.20 -5.41
N GLN A 176 -12.77 0.34 -4.90
CA GLN A 176 -13.95 -0.11 -5.64
C GLN A 176 -14.93 1.04 -5.84
N ASN A 177 -15.71 1.00 -6.92
CA ASN A 177 -16.88 1.86 -7.06
C ASN A 177 -18.12 1.13 -6.51
N VAL A 178 -18.11 0.89 -5.20
CA VAL A 178 -19.21 0.23 -4.49
C VAL A 178 -19.47 0.92 -3.15
N THR A 179 -20.67 0.74 -2.63
CA THR A 179 -21.07 1.20 -1.30
C THR A 179 -21.48 -0.01 -0.47
N SER A 180 -20.83 -0.18 0.68
CA SER A 180 -21.22 -1.17 1.69
C SER A 180 -22.09 -0.52 2.74
N TYR A 181 -23.15 -1.19 3.15
CA TYR A 181 -24.16 -0.67 4.06
C TYR A 181 -24.08 -1.39 5.41
N TYR A 182 -24.20 -0.62 6.49
CA TYR A 182 -24.16 -1.11 7.86
C TYR A 182 -25.26 -0.42 8.70
N GLY A 183 -25.60 -1.04 9.83
CA GLY A 183 -26.55 -0.46 10.78
C GLY A 183 -27.92 -0.13 10.17
N GLY A 184 -28.44 -0.93 9.24
CA GLY A 184 -29.73 -0.65 8.60
C GLY A 184 -29.72 0.60 7.70
N ASN A 185 -28.59 0.84 6.97
CA ASN A 185 -28.33 1.96 6.08
C ASN A 185 -27.97 3.29 6.80
N TYR A 186 -27.81 3.29 8.13
CA TYR A 186 -27.32 4.49 8.85
C TYR A 186 -25.83 4.73 8.69
N GLU A 187 -25.07 3.70 8.35
CA GLU A 187 -23.63 3.75 8.10
C GLU A 187 -23.34 3.20 6.69
N GLN A 188 -22.55 3.95 5.94
CA GLN A 188 -22.13 3.58 4.60
C GLN A 188 -20.61 3.69 4.46
N ILE A 189 -19.98 2.68 3.88
CA ILE A 189 -18.58 2.75 3.47
C ILE A 189 -18.57 2.87 1.95
N VAL A 190 -18.09 4.01 1.46
CA VAL A 190 -18.03 4.32 0.03
C VAL A 190 -16.60 4.16 -0.45
N GLY A 191 -16.40 3.35 -1.47
CA GLY A 191 -15.11 3.21 -2.13
C GLY A 191 -14.74 4.46 -2.95
N ASN A 192 -13.45 4.68 -3.15
CA ASN A 192 -12.93 5.82 -3.90
C ASN A 192 -12.01 5.37 -5.04
N PRO A 193 -12.52 5.23 -6.27
CA PRO A 193 -11.69 4.83 -7.43
C PRO A 193 -10.56 5.80 -7.76
N ALA A 194 -10.64 7.05 -7.30
CA ALA A 194 -9.63 8.09 -7.53
C ALA A 194 -8.52 8.10 -6.47
N LEU A 195 -8.56 7.17 -5.51
CA LEU A 195 -7.60 7.11 -4.42
C LEU A 195 -6.19 6.79 -4.94
N LYS A 196 -5.24 7.67 -4.62
CA LYS A 196 -3.83 7.53 -5.01
C LYS A 196 -3.03 6.79 -3.96
N PRO A 197 -1.97 6.05 -4.36
CA PRO A 197 -1.00 5.53 -3.43
C PRO A 197 -0.26 6.66 -2.68
N SER A 198 0.06 6.44 -1.41
CA SER A 198 0.90 7.36 -0.65
C SER A 198 2.38 7.05 -0.81
N LYS A 199 3.22 8.09 -0.69
CA LYS A 199 4.69 8.02 -0.77
C LYS A 199 5.26 8.41 0.58
N GLU A 200 6.00 7.50 1.20
CA GLU A 200 6.57 7.69 2.52
C GLU A 200 8.08 7.92 2.41
N TYR A 201 8.57 8.95 3.09
CA TYR A 201 9.98 9.29 3.25
C TYR A 201 10.31 9.24 4.74
N ASN A 202 11.15 8.30 5.13
CA ASN A 202 11.51 8.09 6.53
C ASN A 202 13.00 8.32 6.75
N LEU A 203 13.34 9.21 7.66
CA LEU A 203 14.70 9.41 8.17
C LEU A 203 14.75 8.89 9.60
N SER A 204 15.69 7.99 9.91
CA SER A 204 15.87 7.49 11.26
C SER A 204 17.32 7.40 11.65
N LEU A 205 17.59 7.68 12.93
CA LEU A 205 18.87 7.52 13.59
C LEU A 205 18.69 6.56 14.76
N VAL A 206 19.50 5.52 14.78
CA VAL A 206 19.57 4.56 15.89
C VAL A 206 20.95 4.61 16.51
N HIS A 207 21.02 4.71 17.82
CA HIS A 207 22.25 4.57 18.59
C HIS A 207 22.08 3.47 19.64
N VAL A 208 22.98 2.51 19.61
CA VAL A 208 23.08 1.45 20.62
C VAL A 208 24.33 1.66 21.44
N LEU A 209 24.18 1.64 22.77
CA LEU A 209 25.28 1.77 23.72
C LEU A 209 25.33 0.54 24.62
N GLN A 210 26.52 -0.07 24.74
CA GLN A 210 26.80 -1.24 25.59
C GLN A 210 25.89 -2.47 25.31
N ASN A 211 25.34 -2.60 24.10
CA ASN A 211 24.33 -3.61 23.75
C ASN A 211 23.07 -3.59 24.68
N LYS A 212 22.86 -2.51 25.41
CA LYS A 212 21.79 -2.41 26.43
C LYS A 212 20.88 -1.22 26.23
N TYR A 213 21.43 -0.08 25.89
CA TYR A 213 20.68 1.16 25.77
C TYR A 213 20.47 1.45 24.30
N ILE A 214 19.22 1.69 23.91
CA ILE A 214 18.86 2.02 22.54
C ILE A 214 18.19 3.38 22.55
N PHE A 215 18.75 4.29 21.78
CA PHE A 215 18.13 5.55 21.40
C PHE A 215 17.72 5.46 19.93
N ARG A 216 16.49 5.82 19.62
CA ARG A 216 15.99 5.95 18.25
C ARG A 216 15.26 7.26 18.10
N GLY A 217 15.63 8.05 17.08
CA GLY A 217 14.87 9.20 16.62
C GLY A 217 14.43 8.96 15.18
N TRP A 218 13.23 9.43 14.81
CA TRP A 218 12.76 9.33 13.44
C TRP A 218 11.89 10.52 13.05
N PHE A 219 11.88 10.78 11.75
CA PHE A 219 10.97 11.70 11.09
C PHE A 219 10.43 11.03 9.82
N THR A 220 9.11 11.05 9.67
CA THR A 220 8.42 10.50 8.50
C THR A 220 7.59 11.59 7.85
N HIS A 221 7.74 11.76 6.55
CA HIS A 221 6.88 12.58 5.70
C HIS A 221 6.18 11.67 4.70
N THR A 222 4.84 11.65 4.73
CA THR A 222 4.02 10.87 3.81
C THR A 222 3.27 11.83 2.88
N LYS A 223 3.60 11.82 1.61
CA LYS A 223 2.89 12.57 0.57
C LYS A 223 1.69 11.76 0.07
N ASP A 224 0.63 12.46 -0.38
CA ASP A 224 -0.63 11.85 -0.83
C ASP A 224 -1.18 10.84 0.21
N TYR A 225 -1.02 11.17 1.50
CA TYR A 225 -1.48 10.32 2.60
C TYR A 225 -2.97 10.03 2.47
N PHE A 226 -3.37 8.77 2.53
CA PHE A 226 -4.79 8.40 2.52
C PHE A 226 -5.23 7.87 3.87
N SER A 227 -6.43 8.26 4.27
CA SER A 227 -7.08 7.80 5.49
C SER A 227 -8.58 7.74 5.31
N GLN A 228 -9.22 6.95 6.12
CA GLN A 228 -10.67 6.95 6.22
C GLN A 228 -11.14 8.22 6.90
N THR A 229 -12.09 8.91 6.27
CA THR A 229 -12.82 10.05 6.82
C THR A 229 -14.26 9.65 7.07
N MET A 230 -14.86 10.22 8.08
CA MET A 230 -16.25 10.00 8.45
C MET A 230 -16.99 11.34 8.46
N PHE A 231 -18.14 11.40 7.83
CA PHE A 231 -18.97 12.60 7.81
C PHE A 231 -20.44 12.24 7.71
N GLN A 232 -21.30 13.09 8.23
CA GLN A 232 -22.73 12.93 8.09
C GLN A 232 -23.20 13.49 6.76
N ALA A 233 -24.04 12.75 6.04
CA ALA A 233 -24.71 13.25 4.84
C ALA A 233 -25.57 14.47 5.17
N ARG A 234 -25.58 15.48 4.28
CA ARG A 234 -26.24 16.76 4.57
C ARG A 234 -27.79 16.67 4.69
N GLU A 235 -28.38 15.76 3.93
CA GLU A 235 -29.86 15.68 3.79
C GLU A 235 -30.42 14.37 4.36
N GLN A 236 -29.59 13.51 4.90
CA GLN A 236 -29.97 12.19 5.41
C GLN A 236 -29.28 11.91 6.73
N LEU A 237 -29.92 11.18 7.63
CA LEU A 237 -29.31 10.70 8.86
C LEU A 237 -28.45 9.45 8.56
N VAL A 238 -27.39 9.66 7.78
CA VAL A 238 -26.47 8.62 7.33
C VAL A 238 -25.04 9.09 7.58
N GLU A 239 -24.25 8.28 8.26
CA GLU A 239 -22.82 8.45 8.38
C GLU A 239 -22.13 7.80 7.17
N ILE A 240 -21.27 8.56 6.51
CA ILE A 240 -20.51 8.10 5.36
C ILE A 240 -19.04 8.02 5.74
N ALA A 241 -18.48 6.83 5.66
CA ALA A 241 -17.07 6.59 5.75
C ALA A 241 -16.49 6.44 4.33
N LYS A 242 -15.43 7.16 4.04
CA LYS A 242 -14.76 7.14 2.73
C LYS A 242 -13.26 7.33 2.90
N PHE A 243 -12.45 6.68 2.07
CA PHE A 243 -11.03 6.98 1.99
C PHE A 243 -10.79 8.17 1.07
N ASP A 244 -10.05 9.14 1.56
CA ASP A 244 -9.61 10.31 0.79
C ASP A 244 -8.10 10.52 0.93
N ASN A 245 -7.49 11.13 -0.09
CA ASN A 245 -6.11 11.57 0.00
C ASN A 245 -6.02 12.96 0.63
N PHE A 246 -5.00 13.14 1.44
CA PHE A 246 -4.54 14.40 2.01
C PHE A 246 -3.19 14.75 1.40
N ASP A 247 -2.85 16.03 1.31
CA ASP A 247 -1.60 16.47 0.70
C ASP A 247 -0.39 15.81 1.34
N PHE A 248 -0.35 15.78 2.67
CA PHE A 248 0.70 15.10 3.41
C PHE A 248 0.32 14.80 4.86
N ARG A 249 1.10 13.90 5.47
CA ARG A 249 1.16 13.66 6.92
C ARG A 249 2.62 13.69 7.36
N GLN A 250 2.91 14.27 8.52
CA GLN A 250 4.24 14.27 9.12
C GLN A 250 4.19 13.69 10.52
N GLU A 251 5.18 12.87 10.84
CA GLU A 251 5.35 12.25 12.14
C GLU A 251 6.80 12.33 12.55
N ALA A 252 7.05 12.65 13.82
CA ALA A 252 8.38 12.60 14.42
C ALA A 252 8.28 11.94 15.80
N GLY A 253 9.31 11.22 16.17
CA GLY A 253 9.32 10.56 17.46
C GLY A 253 10.71 10.23 17.95
N ILE A 254 10.77 9.97 19.26
CA ILE A 254 11.97 9.55 19.98
C ILE A 254 11.59 8.35 20.84
N MET A 255 12.43 7.32 20.82
CA MET A 255 12.31 6.13 21.65
C MET A 255 13.61 5.93 22.43
N LEU A 256 13.49 5.71 23.72
CA LEU A 256 14.58 5.29 24.60
C LEU A 256 14.24 3.92 25.19
N SER A 257 15.15 2.97 25.06
CA SER A 257 15.01 1.64 25.64
C SER A 257 16.21 1.35 26.54
N SER A 258 15.93 0.86 27.75
CA SER A 258 16.93 0.52 28.76
C SER A 258 16.49 -0.76 29.46
N PRO A 259 17.39 -1.71 29.75
CA PRO A 259 17.04 -2.87 30.56
C PRO A 259 16.71 -2.40 31.99
N TRP A 260 15.51 -2.71 32.43
CA TRP A 260 15.12 -2.55 33.82
C TRP A 260 15.45 -3.85 34.59
N LYS A 261 16.30 -3.75 35.60
CA LYS A 261 16.43 -4.80 36.62
C LYS A 261 15.76 -4.27 37.88
N PRO A 262 14.67 -4.92 38.33
CA PRO A 262 14.07 -4.59 39.62
C PRO A 262 15.03 -4.97 40.76
#